data_7bdac54f5eb1d0a7069586fbc983057a
#
_entry.id   7bdac54f5eb1d0a7069586fbc983057a
#
_cell.length_a   1.000
_cell.length_b   1.000
_cell.length_c   1.000
_cell.angle_alpha   90.00
_cell.angle_beta   90.00
_cell.angle_gamma   90.00
#
_symmetry.space_group_name_H-M   'P 1'
#
loop_
_entity.id
_entity.type
_entity.pdbx_description
1 polymer ?
#
loop_
_entity_poly.entity_id
_entity_poly.type
_entity_poly.pdbx_seq_one_letter_code
_entity_poly.pdbx_strand_id
1 'polypeptide(L)'
;MTRPRRLAIMLLPGLDHFMADIIARLPAASLWDIRAFHLSADQPDALHQALAWADDPARDAVWFEFCWPPFPAMIAATDFAGRRVIMRVHRIEAFETDHAARAPWPKITDVIVVSTDMAKRLRDVAPTLERSTRLHIIHNGVDIARFAPDPAIRREPLRLGWCGNFILRKNPALALQILAALHRTEPRWRLAIASGGGDPVAFASFSHLAAKLGVSLAIDWEGAVPQPSIHLWHQRNALLLSTSLHESFGYAIAEAAACGCDIALLDHPGAAEFWPDQTMFASVEQAVAIIEANAPQRWREHIAGRFSLDRQIATLAALLDHPVN
;
A
#
# COMPACT_ATOMS: atom_id res chain seq x y z
N MET A 1 37.41 14.67 2.34
CA MET A 1 35.97 14.66 2.06
C MET A 1 35.29 13.90 3.19
N THR A 2 34.27 14.45 3.81
CA THR A 2 33.48 13.74 4.81
C THR A 2 32.68 12.63 4.11
N ARG A 3 32.64 11.40 4.68
CA ARG A 3 31.83 10.30 4.14
C ARG A 3 30.34 10.69 4.04
N PRO A 4 29.55 10.12 3.13
CA PRO A 4 28.11 10.32 3.09
C PRO A 4 27.46 9.89 4.43
N ARG A 5 26.32 10.47 4.75
CA ARG A 5 25.47 10.01 5.85
C ARG A 5 24.93 8.60 5.52
N ARG A 6 24.75 7.76 6.52
CA ARG A 6 24.28 6.37 6.34
C ARG A 6 22.88 6.19 6.91
N LEU A 7 22.01 5.54 6.14
CA LEU A 7 20.67 5.12 6.56
C LEU A 7 20.59 3.59 6.55
N ALA A 8 20.56 3.00 7.74
CA ALA A 8 20.28 1.58 7.89
C ALA A 8 18.76 1.35 7.91
N ILE A 9 18.22 0.56 6.97
CA ILE A 9 16.80 0.20 6.92
C ILE A 9 16.64 -1.21 7.47
N MET A 10 15.90 -1.34 8.57
CA MET A 10 15.57 -2.60 9.22
C MET A 10 14.29 -3.18 8.63
N LEU A 11 14.36 -4.39 8.09
CA LEU A 11 13.28 -5.09 7.40
C LEU A 11 12.95 -6.42 8.07
N LEU A 12 11.70 -6.85 7.93
CA LEU A 12 11.23 -8.19 8.28
C LEU A 12 10.98 -8.99 7.00
N PRO A 13 11.45 -10.23 6.91
CA PRO A 13 11.28 -11.08 5.72
C PRO A 13 9.80 -11.24 5.35
N GLY A 14 9.49 -11.11 4.06
CA GLY A 14 8.15 -11.23 3.51
C GLY A 14 7.24 -10.00 3.68
N LEU A 15 7.72 -8.94 4.37
CA LEU A 15 7.00 -7.67 4.55
C LEU A 15 7.66 -6.50 3.82
N ASP A 16 8.62 -6.76 2.97
CA ASP A 16 9.56 -5.78 2.40
C ASP A 16 9.36 -5.51 0.89
N HIS A 17 8.45 -6.21 0.24
CA HIS A 17 8.30 -6.18 -1.22
C HIS A 17 8.06 -4.77 -1.81
N PHE A 18 7.40 -3.86 -1.09
CA PHE A 18 7.18 -2.48 -1.53
C PHE A 18 8.36 -1.55 -1.20
N MET A 19 9.36 -2.01 -0.43
CA MET A 19 10.57 -1.24 -0.12
C MET A 19 11.64 -1.36 -1.21
N ALA A 20 11.56 -2.36 -2.09
CA ALA A 20 12.59 -2.61 -3.09
C ALA A 20 12.89 -1.39 -3.97
N ASP A 21 11.83 -0.75 -4.49
CA ASP A 21 11.97 0.45 -5.33
C ASP A 21 12.48 1.66 -4.53
N ILE A 22 12.08 1.80 -3.26
CA ILE A 22 12.56 2.87 -2.37
C ILE A 22 14.07 2.69 -2.13
N ILE A 23 14.49 1.48 -1.75
CA ILE A 23 15.90 1.16 -1.48
C ILE A 23 16.76 1.37 -2.73
N ALA A 24 16.25 1.03 -3.90
CA ALA A 24 16.99 1.18 -5.16
C ALA A 24 17.13 2.64 -5.61
N ARG A 25 16.12 3.49 -5.39
CA ARG A 25 16.07 4.86 -5.96
C ARG A 25 16.45 5.96 -4.98
N LEU A 26 16.20 5.78 -3.69
CA LEU A 26 16.45 6.81 -2.68
C LEU A 26 17.94 7.23 -2.58
N PRO A 27 18.96 6.36 -2.77
CA PRO A 27 20.36 6.76 -2.79
C PRO A 27 20.70 7.80 -3.87
N ALA A 28 20.10 7.66 -5.07
CA ALA A 28 20.31 8.61 -6.16
C ALA A 28 19.60 9.96 -5.97
N ALA A 29 18.52 9.97 -5.17
CA ALA A 29 17.73 11.15 -4.88
C ALA A 29 18.17 11.89 -3.60
N SER A 30 19.10 11.33 -2.85
CA SER A 30 19.57 11.85 -1.57
C SER A 30 21.10 11.77 -1.48
N LEU A 31 21.69 12.44 -0.49
CA LEU A 31 23.13 12.36 -0.19
C LEU A 31 23.45 11.25 0.84
N TRP A 32 22.56 10.26 0.94
CA TRP A 32 22.68 9.18 1.90
C TRP A 32 23.17 7.88 1.24
N ASP A 33 24.09 7.20 1.92
CA ASP A 33 24.42 5.80 1.67
C ASP A 33 23.37 4.95 2.38
N ILE A 34 22.64 4.09 1.66
CA ILE A 34 21.46 3.38 2.17
C ILE A 34 21.68 1.87 2.08
N ARG A 35 21.45 1.19 3.19
CA ARG A 35 21.60 -0.27 3.24
C ARG A 35 20.43 -0.91 4.01
N ALA A 36 19.89 -1.99 3.42
CA ALA A 36 18.88 -2.82 4.08
C ALA A 36 19.52 -3.92 4.93
N PHE A 37 18.92 -4.17 6.09
CA PHE A 37 19.28 -5.21 7.03
C PHE A 37 18.01 -6.01 7.36
N HIS A 38 18.01 -7.30 7.05
CA HIS A 38 16.87 -8.17 7.30
C HIS A 38 17.03 -8.86 8.64
N LEU A 39 16.09 -8.63 9.55
CA LEU A 39 16.04 -9.34 10.82
C LEU A 39 15.32 -10.67 10.61
N SER A 40 16.04 -11.77 10.69
CA SER A 40 15.54 -13.14 10.52
C SER A 40 16.18 -14.07 11.55
N ALA A 41 15.68 -15.31 11.62
CA ALA A 41 16.30 -16.33 12.47
C ALA A 41 17.78 -16.59 12.12
N ASP A 42 18.14 -16.44 10.85
CA ASP A 42 19.52 -16.60 10.35
C ASP A 42 20.39 -15.35 10.58
N GLN A 43 19.77 -14.21 10.87
CA GLN A 43 20.42 -12.91 11.11
C GLN A 43 19.86 -12.22 12.37
N PRO A 44 19.98 -12.83 13.55
CA PRO A 44 19.44 -12.25 14.78
C PRO A 44 20.16 -10.97 15.20
N ASP A 45 21.40 -10.78 14.77
CA ASP A 45 22.24 -9.62 15.09
C ASP A 45 22.10 -8.47 14.07
N ALA A 46 21.09 -8.50 13.18
CA ALA A 46 20.92 -7.52 12.11
C ALA A 46 20.91 -6.06 12.62
N LEU A 47 20.30 -5.79 13.79
CA LEU A 47 20.31 -4.44 14.38
C LEU A 47 21.72 -4.03 14.83
N HIS A 48 22.49 -4.94 15.46
CA HIS A 48 23.86 -4.66 15.84
C HIS A 48 24.73 -4.36 14.60
N GLN A 49 24.59 -5.13 13.54
CA GLN A 49 25.27 -4.89 12.27
C GLN A 49 24.86 -3.56 11.62
N ALA A 50 23.58 -3.21 11.68
CA ALA A 50 23.05 -1.93 11.19
C ALA A 50 23.69 -0.74 11.93
N LEU A 51 23.75 -0.81 13.26
CA LEU A 51 24.34 0.24 14.10
C LEU A 51 25.86 0.34 13.94
N ALA A 52 26.55 -0.80 13.77
CA ALA A 52 27.98 -0.83 13.47
C ALA A 52 28.31 -0.25 12.09
N TRP A 53 27.42 -0.42 11.12
CA TRP A 53 27.58 0.18 9.80
C TRP A 53 27.21 1.67 9.79
N ALA A 54 26.08 2.07 10.41
CA ALA A 54 25.70 3.46 10.61
C ALA A 54 26.35 4.00 11.91
N ASP A 55 27.68 4.14 11.88
CA ASP A 55 28.55 4.25 13.05
C ASP A 55 28.71 5.68 13.62
N ASP A 56 28.13 6.71 12.98
CA ASP A 56 28.14 8.10 13.45
C ASP A 56 26.76 8.52 13.98
N PRO A 57 26.54 8.48 15.33
CA PRO A 57 25.24 8.82 15.90
C PRO A 57 24.73 10.23 15.59
N ALA A 58 25.64 11.17 15.37
CA ALA A 58 25.29 12.57 15.09
C ALA A 58 24.82 12.78 13.63
N ARG A 59 25.11 11.84 12.73
CA ARG A 59 24.91 12.03 11.30
C ARG A 59 24.07 10.94 10.63
N ASP A 60 24.13 9.72 11.15
CA ASP A 60 23.52 8.55 10.56
C ASP A 60 22.13 8.26 11.16
N ALA A 61 21.32 7.48 10.47
CA ALA A 61 19.96 7.16 10.89
C ALA A 61 19.67 5.66 10.78
N VAL A 62 18.67 5.22 11.54
CA VAL A 62 18.10 3.87 11.43
C VAL A 62 16.61 4.00 11.19
N TRP A 63 16.10 3.29 10.17
CA TRP A 63 14.69 3.24 9.82
C TRP A 63 14.16 1.83 10.07
N PHE A 64 13.14 1.69 10.90
CA PHE A 64 12.38 0.45 11.10
C PHE A 64 11.14 0.47 10.22
N GLU A 65 11.10 -0.43 9.26
CA GLU A 65 9.93 -0.61 8.41
C GLU A 65 8.97 -1.58 9.10
N PHE A 66 7.87 -1.12 9.59
CA PHE A 66 6.88 -1.70 10.47
C PHE A 66 7.10 -1.46 11.97
N CYS A 67 6.02 -1.11 12.64
CA CYS A 67 5.88 -1.14 14.10
C CYS A 67 5.42 -2.55 14.56
N TRP A 68 6.13 -3.58 14.11
CA TRP A 68 5.78 -4.99 14.33
C TRP A 68 6.84 -5.71 15.17
N PRO A 69 6.46 -6.67 16.04
CA PRO A 69 7.45 -7.45 16.77
C PRO A 69 8.49 -8.11 15.83
N PRO A 70 9.76 -8.12 16.21
CA PRO A 70 10.29 -7.71 17.53
C PRO A 70 10.76 -6.25 17.61
N PHE A 71 10.58 -5.43 16.58
CA PHE A 71 11.15 -4.09 16.50
C PHE A 71 10.82 -3.16 17.70
N PRO A 72 9.55 -3.04 18.17
CA PRO A 72 9.29 -2.18 19.34
C PRO A 72 10.09 -2.57 20.59
N ALA A 73 10.24 -3.88 20.86
CA ALA A 73 11.02 -4.37 21.99
C ALA A 73 12.54 -4.09 21.82
N MET A 74 13.06 -4.29 20.60
CA MET A 74 14.45 -3.99 20.26
C MET A 74 14.75 -2.49 20.43
N ILE A 75 13.86 -1.62 19.95
CA ILE A 75 13.99 -0.17 20.10
C ILE A 75 13.96 0.21 21.59
N ALA A 76 13.06 -0.38 22.38
CA ALA A 76 12.98 -0.13 23.82
C ALA A 76 14.27 -0.50 24.56
N ALA A 77 14.92 -1.60 24.16
CA ALA A 77 16.15 -2.11 24.79
C ALA A 77 17.44 -1.44 24.29
N THR A 78 17.41 -0.73 23.15
CA THR A 78 18.62 -0.19 22.51
C THR A 78 18.88 1.27 22.92
N ASP A 79 20.14 1.60 23.21
CA ASP A 79 20.61 2.99 23.24
C ASP A 79 21.07 3.40 21.84
N PHE A 80 20.38 4.34 21.23
CA PHE A 80 20.72 4.87 19.92
C PHE A 80 21.75 6.03 19.98
N ALA A 81 22.19 6.42 21.16
CA ALA A 81 23.18 7.49 21.38
C ALA A 81 22.83 8.82 20.68
N GLY A 82 21.54 9.19 20.67
CA GLY A 82 21.03 10.38 20.00
C GLY A 82 20.85 10.25 18.47
N ARG A 83 21.10 9.08 17.92
CA ARG A 83 20.90 8.79 16.47
C ARG A 83 19.44 8.97 16.07
N ARG A 84 19.21 9.46 14.86
CA ARG A 84 17.88 9.53 14.29
C ARG A 84 17.27 8.14 14.14
N VAL A 85 16.09 7.93 14.72
CA VAL A 85 15.32 6.68 14.62
C VAL A 85 13.99 6.98 13.91
N ILE A 86 13.78 6.36 12.76
CA ILE A 86 12.58 6.49 11.94
C ILE A 86 11.77 5.21 12.07
N MET A 87 10.47 5.32 12.29
CA MET A 87 9.52 4.20 12.29
C MET A 87 8.46 4.43 11.21
N ARG A 88 8.18 3.44 10.37
CA ARG A 88 7.00 3.51 9.52
C ARG A 88 5.92 2.61 10.09
N VAL A 89 4.70 3.16 10.21
CA VAL A 89 3.53 2.45 10.75
C VAL A 89 2.56 2.18 9.63
N HIS A 90 2.17 0.91 9.51
CA HIS A 90 1.19 0.45 8.53
C HIS A 90 -0.18 0.25 9.17
N ARG A 91 -1.18 -0.03 8.34
CA ARG A 91 -2.56 -0.20 8.76
C ARG A 91 -2.74 -1.27 9.84
N ILE A 92 -2.07 -2.40 9.67
CA ILE A 92 -2.23 -3.55 10.57
C ILE A 92 -1.85 -3.19 12.02
N GLU A 93 -0.78 -2.43 12.22
CA GLU A 93 -0.31 -2.04 13.55
C GLU A 93 -1.22 -0.98 14.20
N ALA A 94 -1.88 -0.17 13.40
CA ALA A 94 -2.75 0.88 13.90
C ALA A 94 -4.21 0.45 14.09
N PHE A 95 -4.69 -0.53 13.31
CA PHE A 95 -6.10 -0.94 13.31
C PHE A 95 -6.36 -2.33 13.88
N GLU A 96 -5.42 -3.29 13.72
CA GLU A 96 -5.68 -4.70 14.03
C GLU A 96 -4.88 -5.21 15.22
N THR A 97 -3.90 -4.42 15.70
CA THR A 97 -3.06 -4.79 16.84
C THR A 97 -2.92 -3.63 17.81
N ASP A 98 -2.25 -3.87 18.94
CA ASP A 98 -1.89 -2.84 19.93
C ASP A 98 -0.41 -2.39 19.84
N HIS A 99 0.30 -2.79 18.79
CA HIS A 99 1.73 -2.53 18.66
C HIS A 99 2.03 -1.04 18.61
N ALA A 100 1.27 -0.26 17.84
CA ALA A 100 1.43 1.19 17.79
C ALA A 100 1.12 1.87 19.14
N ALA A 101 0.12 1.37 19.88
CA ALA A 101 -0.22 1.89 21.20
C ALA A 101 0.90 1.68 22.24
N ARG A 102 1.68 0.60 22.08
CA ARG A 102 2.76 0.17 23.00
C ARG A 102 4.17 0.52 22.52
N ALA A 103 4.29 1.15 21.36
CA ALA A 103 5.61 1.48 20.81
C ALA A 103 6.38 2.45 21.73
N PRO A 104 7.72 2.33 21.80
CA PRO A 104 8.56 3.17 22.65
C PRO A 104 8.79 4.55 22.02
N TRP A 105 7.72 5.34 21.83
CA TRP A 105 7.73 6.64 21.14
C TRP A 105 8.84 7.59 21.59
N PRO A 106 9.21 7.69 22.90
CA PRO A 106 10.32 8.55 23.31
C PRO A 106 11.69 8.20 22.72
N LYS A 107 11.86 7.01 22.14
CA LYS A 107 13.09 6.58 21.44
C LYS A 107 13.01 6.69 19.92
N ILE A 108 11.87 7.12 19.39
CA ILE A 108 11.60 7.26 17.95
C ILE A 108 11.54 8.76 17.64
N THR A 109 12.42 9.24 16.77
CA THR A 109 12.47 10.66 16.41
C THR A 109 11.40 11.04 15.39
N ASP A 110 11.15 10.15 14.43
CA ASP A 110 10.23 10.40 13.32
C ASP A 110 9.35 9.17 13.09
N VAL A 111 8.05 9.40 12.89
CA VAL A 111 7.13 8.35 12.45
C VAL A 111 6.51 8.73 11.10
N ILE A 112 6.50 7.77 10.19
CA ILE A 112 5.91 7.92 8.87
C ILE A 112 4.61 7.12 8.80
N VAL A 113 3.55 7.76 8.32
CA VAL A 113 2.28 7.12 7.93
C VAL A 113 1.92 7.53 6.50
N VAL A 114 1.07 6.74 5.84
CA VAL A 114 0.82 6.90 4.40
C VAL A 114 -0.38 7.78 4.05
N SER A 115 -1.18 8.19 5.04
CA SER A 115 -2.37 9.03 4.82
C SER A 115 -2.78 9.81 6.06
N THR A 116 -3.64 10.81 5.86
CA THR A 116 -4.26 11.58 6.94
C THR A 116 -5.13 10.70 7.84
N ASP A 117 -5.86 9.73 7.26
CA ASP A 117 -6.65 8.76 8.01
C ASP A 117 -5.76 7.91 8.92
N MET A 118 -4.63 7.42 8.40
CA MET A 118 -3.62 6.71 9.20
C MET A 118 -3.03 7.58 10.32
N ALA A 119 -2.76 8.85 10.04
CA ALA A 119 -2.25 9.79 11.03
C ALA A 119 -3.28 10.02 12.16
N LYS A 120 -4.56 10.21 11.81
CA LYS A 120 -5.65 10.32 12.78
C LYS A 120 -5.72 9.06 13.65
N ARG A 121 -5.76 7.90 13.01
CA ARG A 121 -5.82 6.62 13.74
C ARG A 121 -4.64 6.42 14.66
N LEU A 122 -3.42 6.76 14.22
CA LEU A 122 -2.23 6.65 15.06
C LEU A 122 -2.31 7.57 16.29
N ARG A 123 -2.81 8.80 16.14
CA ARG A 123 -3.07 9.71 17.27
C ARG A 123 -4.09 9.15 18.26
N ASP A 124 -5.15 8.49 17.76
CA ASP A 124 -6.18 7.88 18.60
C ASP A 124 -5.61 6.75 19.47
N VAL A 125 -4.74 5.89 18.91
CA VAL A 125 -4.15 4.74 19.63
C VAL A 125 -2.90 5.08 20.43
N ALA A 126 -2.19 6.14 20.06
CA ALA A 126 -0.96 6.61 20.71
C ALA A 126 -1.01 8.12 20.97
N PRO A 127 -1.90 8.64 21.84
CA PRO A 127 -2.22 10.07 21.96
C PRO A 127 -1.06 10.92 22.50
N THR A 128 -0.02 10.31 22.99
CA THR A 128 1.17 11.01 23.52
C THR A 128 2.36 11.00 22.57
N LEU A 129 2.25 10.34 21.42
CA LEU A 129 3.39 10.14 20.51
C LEU A 129 4.05 11.46 20.08
N GLU A 130 3.27 12.47 19.70
CA GLU A 130 3.78 13.76 19.20
C GLU A 130 4.44 14.64 20.29
N ARG A 131 4.48 14.18 21.56
CA ARG A 131 5.28 14.82 22.62
C ARG A 131 6.79 14.56 22.45
N SER A 132 7.15 13.50 21.75
CA SER A 132 8.55 13.05 21.58
C SER A 132 8.91 12.68 20.14
N THR A 133 7.92 12.47 19.27
CA THR A 133 8.09 11.91 17.93
C THR A 133 7.41 12.82 16.91
N ARG A 134 8.10 13.18 15.84
CA ARG A 134 7.51 13.95 14.73
C ARG A 134 6.74 13.02 13.83
N LEU A 135 5.46 13.35 13.55
CA LEU A 135 4.61 12.58 12.66
C LEU A 135 4.66 13.17 11.25
N HIS A 136 4.93 12.33 10.26
CA HIS A 136 5.01 12.68 8.84
C HIS A 136 4.01 11.88 8.04
N ILE A 137 3.23 12.56 7.20
CA ILE A 137 2.37 11.92 6.20
C ILE A 137 3.14 11.89 4.89
N ILE A 138 3.52 10.68 4.45
CA ILE A 138 4.22 10.47 3.17
C ILE A 138 3.46 9.42 2.40
N HIS A 139 2.73 9.87 1.37
CA HIS A 139 1.93 8.99 0.52
C HIS A 139 2.82 7.95 -0.17
N ASN A 140 2.28 6.76 -0.37
CA ASN A 140 2.91 5.78 -1.24
C ASN A 140 2.90 6.26 -2.68
N GLY A 141 3.86 5.77 -3.47
CA GLY A 141 3.99 6.10 -4.88
C GLY A 141 3.95 4.86 -5.77
N VAL A 142 3.47 5.06 -7.00
CA VAL A 142 3.46 4.04 -8.05
C VAL A 142 4.54 4.37 -9.09
N ASP A 143 5.27 3.36 -9.53
CA ASP A 143 6.19 3.48 -10.65
C ASP A 143 5.42 3.63 -11.96
N ILE A 144 5.17 4.88 -12.37
CA ILE A 144 4.40 5.20 -13.57
C ILE A 144 5.07 4.76 -14.88
N ALA A 145 6.37 4.48 -14.87
CA ALA A 145 7.06 3.93 -16.04
C ALA A 145 6.76 2.42 -16.18
N ARG A 146 6.87 1.67 -15.08
CA ARG A 146 6.53 0.24 -15.03
C ARG A 146 5.04 -0.01 -15.31
N PHE A 147 4.16 0.83 -14.77
CA PHE A 147 2.71 0.75 -14.95
C PHE A 147 2.22 1.63 -16.13
N ALA A 148 3.08 1.83 -17.17
CA ALA A 148 2.67 2.52 -18.37
C ALA A 148 1.71 1.65 -19.22
N PRO A 149 0.67 2.23 -19.82
CA PRO A 149 -0.15 1.51 -20.80
C PRO A 149 0.70 1.04 -21.98
N ASP A 150 0.53 -0.23 -22.36
CA ASP A 150 1.12 -0.80 -23.57
C ASP A 150 0.03 -0.91 -24.65
N PRO A 151 0.14 -0.21 -25.79
CA PRO A 151 -0.85 -0.26 -26.86
C PRO A 151 -0.97 -1.64 -27.52
N ALA A 152 0.02 -2.53 -27.33
CA ALA A 152 -0.05 -3.90 -27.80
C ALA A 152 -1.00 -4.78 -26.96
N ILE A 153 -1.31 -4.38 -25.73
CA ILE A 153 -2.23 -5.11 -24.85
C ILE A 153 -3.66 -4.67 -25.11
N ARG A 154 -4.46 -5.59 -25.63
CA ARG A 154 -5.88 -5.34 -25.88
C ARG A 154 -6.67 -5.32 -24.57
N ARG A 155 -7.28 -4.18 -24.26
CA ARG A 155 -8.24 -4.03 -23.17
C ARG A 155 -9.57 -4.70 -23.55
N GLU A 156 -10.13 -5.45 -22.62
CA GLU A 156 -11.43 -6.12 -22.77
C GLU A 156 -12.54 -5.21 -22.18
N PRO A 157 -13.45 -4.66 -22.99
CA PRO A 157 -14.33 -3.54 -22.57
C PRO A 157 -15.37 -3.91 -21.51
N LEU A 158 -15.70 -5.19 -21.35
CA LEU A 158 -16.67 -5.68 -20.36
C LEU A 158 -15.99 -6.56 -19.29
N ARG A 159 -14.74 -6.24 -18.94
CA ARG A 159 -13.96 -6.97 -17.97
C ARG A 159 -13.63 -6.10 -16.76
N LEU A 160 -14.19 -6.47 -15.61
CA LEU A 160 -13.84 -5.90 -14.31
C LEU A 160 -12.67 -6.65 -13.71
N GLY A 161 -11.63 -5.95 -13.30
CA GLY A 161 -10.57 -6.51 -12.48
C GLY A 161 -10.91 -6.38 -10.99
N TRP A 162 -10.69 -7.43 -10.21
CA TRP A 162 -10.72 -7.39 -8.76
C TRP A 162 -9.41 -8.02 -8.23
N CYS A 163 -8.65 -7.28 -7.41
CA CYS A 163 -7.33 -7.70 -6.95
C CYS A 163 -7.26 -7.66 -5.41
N GLY A 164 -6.98 -8.81 -4.81
CA GLY A 164 -6.81 -8.93 -3.36
C GLY A 164 -7.05 -10.34 -2.84
N ASN A 165 -6.73 -10.53 -1.55
CA ASN A 165 -7.01 -11.78 -0.86
C ASN A 165 -8.48 -11.87 -0.42
N PHE A 166 -9.01 -13.09 -0.31
CA PHE A 166 -10.36 -13.36 0.20
C PHE A 166 -10.39 -13.19 1.72
N ILE A 167 -10.52 -11.95 2.17
CA ILE A 167 -10.64 -11.56 3.58
C ILE A 167 -11.78 -10.56 3.73
N LEU A 168 -12.35 -10.45 4.94
CA LEU A 168 -13.46 -9.55 5.23
C LEU A 168 -13.20 -8.12 4.73
N ARG A 169 -12.04 -7.57 4.98
CA ARG A 169 -11.68 -6.21 4.60
C ARG A 169 -11.78 -5.94 3.10
N LYS A 170 -11.48 -6.92 2.26
CA LYS A 170 -11.58 -6.80 0.79
C LYS A 170 -13.00 -6.95 0.25
N ASN A 171 -13.92 -7.47 1.09
CA ASN A 171 -15.35 -7.59 0.81
C ASN A 171 -15.69 -8.16 -0.59
N PRO A 172 -15.18 -9.34 -0.92
CA PRO A 172 -15.37 -9.92 -2.26
C PRO A 172 -16.85 -10.20 -2.59
N ALA A 173 -17.70 -10.39 -1.58
CA ALA A 173 -19.13 -10.60 -1.78
C ALA A 173 -19.82 -9.42 -2.49
N LEU A 174 -19.41 -8.18 -2.19
CA LEU A 174 -19.95 -6.98 -2.84
C LEU A 174 -19.60 -6.95 -4.34
N ALA A 175 -18.43 -7.45 -4.74
CA ALA A 175 -18.06 -7.54 -6.15
C ALA A 175 -19.01 -8.46 -6.93
N LEU A 176 -19.46 -9.58 -6.32
CA LEU A 176 -20.46 -10.45 -6.93
C LEU A 176 -21.84 -9.81 -7.03
N GLN A 177 -22.26 -9.04 -6.03
CA GLN A 177 -23.53 -8.33 -6.08
C GLN A 177 -23.54 -7.28 -7.20
N ILE A 178 -22.42 -6.56 -7.37
CA ILE A 178 -22.23 -5.61 -8.47
C ILE A 178 -22.25 -6.33 -9.82
N LEU A 179 -21.51 -7.44 -9.97
CA LEU A 179 -21.52 -8.25 -11.20
C LEU A 179 -22.93 -8.73 -11.53
N ALA A 180 -23.67 -9.26 -10.55
CA ALA A 180 -25.04 -9.72 -10.75
C ALA A 180 -25.99 -8.57 -11.13
N ALA A 181 -25.76 -7.38 -10.61
CA ALA A 181 -26.52 -6.19 -10.99
C ALA A 181 -26.24 -5.77 -12.44
N LEU A 182 -24.98 -5.76 -12.87
CA LEU A 182 -24.58 -5.52 -14.25
C LEU A 182 -25.18 -6.53 -15.22
N HIS A 183 -25.27 -7.81 -14.83
CA HIS A 183 -25.85 -8.87 -15.64
C HIS A 183 -27.34 -8.68 -15.95
N ARG A 184 -28.05 -7.83 -15.21
CA ARG A 184 -29.47 -7.52 -15.54
C ARG A 184 -29.61 -6.72 -16.82
N THR A 185 -28.59 -5.92 -17.17
CA THR A 185 -28.56 -5.07 -18.37
C THR A 185 -27.63 -5.64 -19.45
N GLU A 186 -26.48 -6.17 -19.05
CA GLU A 186 -25.46 -6.66 -19.98
C GLU A 186 -24.78 -7.95 -19.44
N PRO A 187 -25.30 -9.14 -19.80
CA PRO A 187 -24.81 -10.43 -19.28
C PRO A 187 -23.38 -10.81 -19.71
N ARG A 188 -22.76 -10.06 -20.61
CA ARG A 188 -21.38 -10.31 -21.06
C ARG A 188 -20.31 -9.77 -20.10
N TRP A 189 -20.67 -8.98 -19.09
CA TRP A 189 -19.72 -8.55 -18.06
C TRP A 189 -19.03 -9.74 -17.41
N ARG A 190 -17.73 -9.64 -17.22
CA ARG A 190 -16.91 -10.65 -16.55
C ARG A 190 -16.15 -10.01 -15.37
N LEU A 191 -15.91 -10.81 -14.34
CA LEU A 191 -15.10 -10.45 -13.19
C LEU A 191 -13.80 -11.27 -13.17
N ALA A 192 -12.70 -10.63 -13.50
CA ALA A 192 -11.37 -11.22 -13.43
C ALA A 192 -10.80 -11.05 -12.00
N ILE A 193 -10.43 -12.15 -11.38
CA ILE A 193 -9.95 -12.18 -10.00
C ILE A 193 -8.47 -12.53 -9.96
N ALA A 194 -7.65 -11.57 -9.52
CA ALA A 194 -6.25 -11.79 -9.14
C ALA A 194 -6.17 -11.94 -7.61
N SER A 195 -5.97 -13.16 -7.13
CA SER A 195 -5.92 -13.46 -5.69
C SER A 195 -4.88 -14.53 -5.37
N GLY A 196 -4.05 -14.25 -4.35
CA GLY A 196 -3.11 -15.22 -3.81
C GLY A 196 -3.70 -16.17 -2.75
N GLY A 197 -5.02 -16.08 -2.50
CA GLY A 197 -5.71 -16.89 -1.48
C GLY A 197 -6.45 -16.02 -0.45
N GLY A 198 -6.52 -16.50 0.79
CA GLY A 198 -7.21 -15.81 1.88
C GLY A 198 -7.88 -16.78 2.84
N ASP A 199 -8.94 -16.32 3.51
CA ASP A 199 -9.75 -17.15 4.42
C ASP A 199 -10.56 -18.19 3.61
N PRO A 200 -10.41 -19.50 3.89
CA PRO A 200 -11.15 -20.55 3.21
C PRO A 200 -12.67 -20.41 3.33
N VAL A 201 -13.17 -19.89 4.46
CA VAL A 201 -14.61 -19.65 4.68
C VAL A 201 -15.09 -18.51 3.80
N ALA A 202 -14.32 -17.43 3.69
CA ALA A 202 -14.64 -16.32 2.78
C ALA A 202 -14.68 -16.79 1.33
N PHE A 203 -13.74 -17.62 0.90
CA PHE A 203 -13.71 -18.20 -0.43
C PHE A 203 -14.92 -19.14 -0.71
N ALA A 204 -15.24 -20.03 0.23
CA ALA A 204 -16.40 -20.93 0.12
C ALA A 204 -17.71 -20.14 0.05
N SER A 205 -17.85 -19.09 0.90
CA SER A 205 -19.01 -18.20 0.92
C SER A 205 -19.14 -17.43 -0.40
N PHE A 206 -18.03 -16.95 -0.96
CA PHE A 206 -18.01 -16.28 -2.26
C PHE A 206 -18.49 -17.23 -3.37
N SER A 207 -17.96 -18.44 -3.43
CA SER A 207 -18.34 -19.45 -4.44
C SER A 207 -19.81 -19.83 -4.34
N HIS A 208 -20.32 -20.00 -3.11
CA HIS A 208 -21.73 -20.26 -2.88
C HIS A 208 -22.63 -19.10 -3.35
N LEU A 209 -22.24 -17.86 -3.00
CA LEU A 209 -22.98 -16.66 -3.39
C LEU A 209 -22.98 -16.49 -4.92
N ALA A 210 -21.84 -16.73 -5.61
CA ALA A 210 -21.75 -16.67 -7.06
C ALA A 210 -22.73 -17.63 -7.74
N ALA A 211 -22.86 -18.86 -7.22
CA ALA A 211 -23.84 -19.83 -7.71
C ALA A 211 -25.28 -19.37 -7.47
N LYS A 212 -25.59 -18.82 -6.29
CA LYS A 212 -26.94 -18.32 -5.97
C LYS A 212 -27.33 -17.11 -6.83
N LEU A 213 -26.38 -16.26 -7.18
CA LEU A 213 -26.59 -15.10 -8.05
C LEU A 213 -26.55 -15.46 -9.55
N GLY A 214 -26.21 -16.70 -9.90
CA GLY A 214 -26.14 -17.17 -11.30
C GLY A 214 -24.96 -16.62 -12.10
N VAL A 215 -23.91 -16.10 -11.44
CA VAL A 215 -22.77 -15.43 -12.09
C VAL A 215 -21.47 -16.25 -12.07
N SER A 216 -21.50 -17.50 -11.62
CA SER A 216 -20.29 -18.34 -11.49
C SER A 216 -19.51 -18.49 -12.82
N LEU A 217 -20.19 -18.56 -13.96
CA LEU A 217 -19.54 -18.68 -15.27
C LEU A 217 -18.98 -17.37 -15.82
N ALA A 218 -19.28 -16.25 -15.16
CA ALA A 218 -18.78 -14.94 -15.51
C ALA A 218 -17.52 -14.53 -14.70
N ILE A 219 -16.96 -15.46 -13.91
CA ILE A 219 -15.77 -15.24 -13.10
C ILE A 219 -14.56 -15.87 -13.77
N ASP A 220 -13.55 -15.06 -14.03
CA ASP A 220 -12.23 -15.49 -14.51
C ASP A 220 -11.27 -15.59 -13.34
N TRP A 221 -10.92 -16.81 -12.93
CA TRP A 221 -9.97 -17.06 -11.86
C TRP A 221 -8.54 -17.03 -12.39
N GLU A 222 -7.77 -16.00 -12.05
CA GLU A 222 -6.39 -15.87 -12.52
C GLU A 222 -5.34 -16.24 -11.47
N GLY A 223 -5.78 -16.55 -10.26
CA GLY A 223 -4.88 -16.92 -9.17
C GLY A 223 -3.99 -15.77 -8.70
N ALA A 224 -2.86 -16.12 -8.10
CA ALA A 224 -1.85 -15.14 -7.71
C ALA A 224 -1.11 -14.64 -8.96
N VAL A 225 -1.34 -13.40 -9.35
CA VAL A 225 -0.57 -12.76 -10.43
C VAL A 225 0.75 -12.24 -9.83
N PRO A 226 1.92 -12.71 -10.31
CA PRO A 226 3.21 -12.24 -9.79
C PRO A 226 3.39 -10.74 -9.96
N GLN A 227 4.03 -10.09 -8.97
CA GLN A 227 4.28 -8.65 -8.98
C GLN A 227 4.98 -8.13 -10.25
N PRO A 228 5.94 -8.84 -10.87
CA PRO A 228 6.51 -8.42 -12.16
C PRO A 228 5.52 -8.35 -13.31
N SER A 229 4.42 -9.12 -13.27
CA SER A 229 3.43 -9.26 -14.36
C SER A 229 2.10 -8.56 -14.06
N ILE A 230 1.88 -8.03 -12.86
CA ILE A 230 0.59 -7.47 -12.45
C ILE A 230 0.15 -6.30 -13.34
N HIS A 231 1.09 -5.53 -13.89
CA HIS A 231 0.82 -4.45 -14.82
C HIS A 231 0.16 -4.95 -16.12
N LEU A 232 0.54 -6.14 -16.62
CA LEU A 232 -0.07 -6.76 -17.81
C LEU A 232 -1.51 -7.17 -17.52
N TRP A 233 -1.75 -7.69 -16.31
CA TRP A 233 -3.09 -8.06 -15.86
C TRP A 233 -4.00 -6.84 -15.75
N HIS A 234 -3.53 -5.74 -15.13
CA HIS A 234 -4.30 -4.50 -15.03
C HIS A 234 -4.70 -3.97 -16.40
N GLN A 235 -3.79 -3.96 -17.38
CA GLN A 235 -4.03 -3.40 -18.70
C GLN A 235 -5.12 -4.11 -19.50
N ARG A 236 -5.39 -5.38 -19.20
CA ARG A 236 -6.47 -6.15 -19.84
C ARG A 236 -7.86 -5.77 -19.33
N ASN A 237 -7.96 -5.22 -18.12
CA ASN A 237 -9.26 -4.87 -17.53
C ASN A 237 -9.71 -3.49 -18.00
N ALA A 238 -11.02 -3.37 -18.31
CA ALA A 238 -11.62 -2.07 -18.62
C ALA A 238 -11.59 -1.17 -17.38
N LEU A 239 -11.92 -1.77 -16.23
CA LEU A 239 -12.05 -1.08 -14.97
C LEU A 239 -11.54 -1.97 -13.83
N LEU A 240 -10.88 -1.37 -12.83
CA LEU A 240 -10.62 -2.03 -11.56
C LEU A 240 -11.74 -1.69 -10.56
N LEU A 241 -12.41 -2.74 -10.07
CA LEU A 241 -13.40 -2.65 -9.00
C LEU A 241 -12.75 -2.94 -7.65
N SER A 242 -12.77 -1.99 -6.74
CA SER A 242 -12.34 -2.17 -5.36
C SER A 242 -13.54 -2.11 -4.41
N THR A 243 -13.79 -3.22 -3.74
CA THR A 243 -14.85 -3.34 -2.74
C THR A 243 -14.31 -3.31 -1.31
N SER A 244 -13.09 -2.85 -1.11
CA SER A 244 -12.42 -2.83 0.18
C SER A 244 -13.12 -1.90 1.17
N LEU A 245 -13.35 -2.39 2.39
CA LEU A 245 -13.93 -1.61 3.49
C LEU A 245 -12.95 -0.57 4.06
N HIS A 246 -11.65 -0.76 3.81
CA HIS A 246 -10.59 0.17 4.18
C HIS A 246 -9.31 -0.14 3.40
N GLU A 247 -8.65 0.91 2.91
CA GLU A 247 -7.29 0.89 2.38
C GLU A 247 -6.50 2.06 2.94
N SER A 248 -5.23 1.85 3.24
CA SER A 248 -4.35 2.94 3.64
C SER A 248 -3.84 3.78 2.46
N PHE A 249 -3.74 3.17 1.28
CA PHE A 249 -3.41 3.80 -0.01
C PHE A 249 -4.14 3.10 -1.16
N GLY A 250 -4.14 1.75 -1.18
CA GLY A 250 -4.75 0.96 -2.24
C GLY A 250 -3.87 0.82 -3.47
N TYR A 251 -2.70 0.19 -3.34
CA TYR A 251 -1.77 -0.02 -4.45
C TYR A 251 -2.44 -0.58 -5.70
N ALA A 252 -3.28 -1.61 -5.59
CA ALA A 252 -3.94 -2.22 -6.74
C ALA A 252 -4.78 -1.21 -7.55
N ILE A 253 -5.47 -0.28 -6.85
CA ILE A 253 -6.27 0.77 -7.50
C ILE A 253 -5.35 1.75 -8.22
N ALA A 254 -4.29 2.20 -7.53
CA ALA A 254 -3.34 3.18 -8.06
C ALA A 254 -2.53 2.60 -9.24
N GLU A 255 -2.12 1.34 -9.17
CA GLU A 255 -1.44 0.61 -10.24
C GLU A 255 -2.34 0.43 -11.48
N ALA A 256 -3.60 0.04 -11.28
CA ALA A 256 -4.57 -0.05 -12.37
C ALA A 256 -4.83 1.30 -13.04
N ALA A 257 -5.02 2.35 -12.25
CA ALA A 257 -5.17 3.71 -12.74
C ALA A 257 -3.94 4.18 -13.55
N ALA A 258 -2.72 3.87 -13.08
CA ALA A 258 -1.49 4.13 -13.80
C ALA A 258 -1.40 3.37 -15.13
N CYS A 259 -1.94 2.14 -15.19
CA CYS A 259 -2.10 1.36 -16.42
C CYS A 259 -3.22 1.88 -17.35
N GLY A 260 -3.90 2.95 -16.98
CA GLY A 260 -4.99 3.55 -17.75
C GLY A 260 -6.32 2.81 -17.62
N CYS A 261 -6.51 1.93 -16.62
CA CYS A 261 -7.82 1.38 -16.30
C CYS A 261 -8.72 2.48 -15.72
N ASP A 262 -10.01 2.38 -15.96
CA ASP A 262 -10.98 3.08 -15.15
C ASP A 262 -11.05 2.44 -13.75
N ILE A 263 -11.63 3.16 -12.79
CA ILE A 263 -11.70 2.71 -11.40
C ILE A 263 -13.08 2.97 -10.82
N ALA A 264 -13.55 2.02 -10.03
CA ALA A 264 -14.69 2.18 -9.14
C ALA A 264 -14.32 1.59 -7.79
N LEU A 265 -14.46 2.36 -6.72
CA LEU A 265 -14.10 1.91 -5.39
C LEU A 265 -15.21 2.21 -4.39
N LEU A 266 -15.36 1.28 -3.43
CA LEU A 266 -16.26 1.51 -2.29
C LEU A 266 -15.75 2.73 -1.51
N ASP A 267 -16.63 3.66 -1.21
CA ASP A 267 -16.32 4.77 -0.30
C ASP A 267 -16.02 4.21 1.08
N HIS A 268 -14.80 4.46 1.54
CA HIS A 268 -14.30 4.03 2.83
C HIS A 268 -13.52 5.15 3.53
N PRO A 269 -13.32 5.09 4.85
CA PRO A 269 -12.52 6.10 5.54
C PRO A 269 -11.16 6.33 4.87
N GLY A 270 -10.86 7.58 4.57
CA GLY A 270 -9.60 7.99 3.91
C GLY A 270 -9.60 7.92 2.39
N ALA A 271 -10.62 7.35 1.73
CA ALA A 271 -10.66 7.21 0.27
C ALA A 271 -10.59 8.56 -0.46
N ALA A 272 -11.30 9.57 0.03
CA ALA A 272 -11.36 10.91 -0.56
C ALA A 272 -10.00 11.67 -0.55
N GLU A 273 -9.02 11.24 0.24
CA GLU A 273 -7.66 11.78 0.18
C GLU A 273 -6.96 11.43 -1.14
N PHE A 274 -7.28 10.27 -1.69
CA PHE A 274 -6.63 9.69 -2.87
C PHE A 274 -7.48 9.81 -4.14
N TRP A 275 -8.81 9.69 -4.02
CA TRP A 275 -9.72 9.54 -5.13
C TRP A 275 -10.84 10.57 -5.12
N PRO A 276 -11.22 11.12 -6.28
CA PRO A 276 -12.34 12.04 -6.36
C PRO A 276 -13.68 11.29 -6.30
N ASP A 277 -14.73 12.01 -5.84
CA ASP A 277 -16.06 11.47 -5.53
C ASP A 277 -16.68 10.65 -6.68
N GLN A 278 -16.44 11.04 -7.94
CA GLN A 278 -16.99 10.35 -9.10
C GLN A 278 -16.47 8.91 -9.30
N THR A 279 -15.45 8.50 -8.55
CA THR A 279 -14.93 7.13 -8.56
C THR A 279 -15.46 6.30 -7.40
N MET A 280 -16.11 6.93 -6.43
CA MET A 280 -16.54 6.31 -5.19
C MET A 280 -18.02 5.98 -5.20
N PHE A 281 -18.37 4.82 -4.65
CA PHE A 281 -19.74 4.38 -4.50
C PHE A 281 -20.02 3.91 -3.07
N ALA A 282 -21.26 4.12 -2.61
CA ALA A 282 -21.75 3.62 -1.33
C ALA A 282 -22.82 2.52 -1.48
N SER A 283 -23.32 2.29 -2.72
CA SER A 283 -24.31 1.25 -3.02
C SER A 283 -23.99 0.51 -4.32
N VAL A 284 -24.64 -0.64 -4.51
CA VAL A 284 -24.52 -1.43 -5.77
C VAL A 284 -24.99 -0.61 -6.97
N GLU A 285 -26.07 0.15 -6.82
CA GLU A 285 -26.64 0.97 -7.90
C GLU A 285 -25.67 2.07 -8.33
N GLN A 286 -25.01 2.72 -7.36
CA GLN A 286 -23.98 3.72 -7.66
C GLN A 286 -22.76 3.10 -8.34
N ALA A 287 -22.32 1.91 -7.89
CA ALA A 287 -21.23 1.18 -8.54
C ALA A 287 -21.56 0.86 -9.99
N VAL A 288 -22.76 0.34 -10.27
CA VAL A 288 -23.25 0.06 -11.61
C VAL A 288 -23.26 1.33 -12.47
N ALA A 289 -23.78 2.45 -11.94
CA ALA A 289 -23.82 3.71 -12.66
C ALA A 289 -22.41 4.22 -13.06
N ILE A 290 -21.41 4.11 -12.15
CA ILE A 290 -20.02 4.47 -12.43
C ILE A 290 -19.44 3.56 -13.54
N ILE A 291 -19.67 2.25 -13.44
CA ILE A 291 -19.14 1.26 -14.38
C ILE A 291 -19.76 1.43 -15.78
N GLU A 292 -21.08 1.65 -15.88
CA GLU A 292 -21.80 1.81 -17.14
C GLU A 292 -21.58 3.18 -17.80
N ALA A 293 -21.27 4.21 -17.01
CA ALA A 293 -20.93 5.53 -17.55
C ALA A 293 -19.72 5.50 -18.48
N ASN A 294 -18.81 4.53 -18.28
CA ASN A 294 -17.64 4.22 -19.13
C ASN A 294 -17.00 5.49 -19.75
N ALA A 295 -16.91 6.55 -18.95
CA ALA A 295 -16.28 7.79 -19.38
C ALA A 295 -14.77 7.62 -19.28
N PRO A 296 -14.01 7.62 -20.38
CA PRO A 296 -12.56 7.47 -20.32
C PRO A 296 -11.99 8.58 -19.44
N GLN A 297 -11.51 8.20 -18.29
CA GLN A 297 -10.94 9.12 -17.31
C GLN A 297 -9.42 9.10 -17.38
N ARG A 298 -8.80 10.23 -17.08
CA ARG A 298 -7.33 10.36 -17.11
C ARG A 298 -6.72 10.03 -15.74
N TRP A 299 -7.06 8.87 -15.18
CA TRP A 299 -6.57 8.48 -13.86
C TRP A 299 -5.06 8.33 -13.80
N ARG A 300 -4.42 7.97 -14.91
CA ARG A 300 -2.96 7.95 -15.02
C ARG A 300 -2.34 9.33 -14.72
N GLU A 301 -2.90 10.40 -15.24
CA GLU A 301 -2.42 11.77 -14.98
C GLU A 301 -2.58 12.13 -13.49
N HIS A 302 -3.68 11.69 -12.87
CA HIS A 302 -3.91 11.85 -11.44
C HIS A 302 -2.82 11.17 -10.60
N ILE A 303 -2.49 9.90 -10.91
CA ILE A 303 -1.42 9.16 -10.23
C ILE A 303 -0.06 9.79 -10.50
N ALA A 304 0.27 10.11 -11.75
CA ALA A 304 1.54 10.72 -12.12
C ALA A 304 1.78 12.07 -11.42
N GLY A 305 0.73 12.89 -11.31
CA GLY A 305 0.82 14.21 -10.69
C GLY A 305 0.84 14.20 -9.15
N ARG A 306 0.22 13.22 -8.51
CA ARG A 306 0.04 13.20 -7.04
C ARG A 306 0.75 12.07 -6.33
N PHE A 307 0.82 10.89 -6.93
CA PHE A 307 1.20 9.64 -6.28
C PHE A 307 2.22 8.84 -7.10
N SER A 308 3.12 9.51 -7.82
CA SER A 308 4.24 8.83 -8.47
C SER A 308 5.29 8.39 -7.45
N LEU A 309 6.00 7.30 -7.75
CA LEU A 309 7.12 6.83 -6.93
C LEU A 309 8.21 7.90 -6.81
N ASP A 310 8.50 8.64 -7.88
CA ASP A 310 9.50 9.71 -7.85
C ASP A 310 9.13 10.81 -6.84
N ARG A 311 7.83 11.13 -6.72
CA ARG A 311 7.35 12.09 -5.72
C ARG A 311 7.50 11.55 -4.30
N GLN A 312 7.20 10.28 -4.07
CA GLN A 312 7.44 9.62 -2.77
C GLN A 312 8.94 9.66 -2.41
N ILE A 313 9.80 9.31 -3.35
CA ILE A 313 11.26 9.33 -3.16
C ILE A 313 11.76 10.74 -2.84
N ALA A 314 11.31 11.75 -3.58
CA ALA A 314 11.68 13.16 -3.31
C ALA A 314 11.25 13.60 -1.90
N THR A 315 10.05 13.20 -1.46
CA THR A 315 9.54 13.53 -0.11
C THR A 315 10.34 12.82 0.97
N LEU A 316 10.71 11.55 0.76
CA LEU A 316 11.58 10.80 1.69
C LEU A 316 12.99 11.39 1.75
N ALA A 317 13.57 11.79 0.62
CA ALA A 317 14.86 12.46 0.58
C ALA A 317 14.83 13.79 1.37
N ALA A 318 13.80 14.60 1.15
CA ALA A 318 13.60 15.84 1.91
C ALA A 318 13.44 15.59 3.42
N LEU A 319 12.70 14.55 3.82
CA LEU A 319 12.61 14.15 5.23
C LEU A 319 14.00 13.85 5.81
N LEU A 320 14.82 13.06 5.11
CA LEU A 320 16.15 12.68 5.59
C LEU A 320 17.09 13.87 5.72
N ASP A 321 16.93 14.90 4.90
CA ASP A 321 17.79 16.10 4.91
C ASP A 321 17.40 17.13 5.99
N HIS A 322 16.18 17.03 6.53
CA HIS A 322 15.81 17.88 7.68
C HIS A 322 16.64 17.54 8.93
N PRO A 323 17.21 18.56 9.60
CA PRO A 323 17.96 18.33 10.84
C PRO A 323 17.07 17.72 11.91
N VAL A 324 17.65 16.84 12.71
CA VAL A 324 17.06 16.40 13.97
C VAL A 324 17.34 17.52 14.97
N ASN A 325 16.32 18.29 15.37
CA ASN A 325 16.44 19.28 16.43
C ASN A 325 16.41 18.58 17.79
#